data_5aed42359dd117c23301b07411cc704f
#
_entry.id   5aed42359dd117c23301b07411cc704f
#
_cell.length_a   1.000
_cell.length_b   1.000
_cell.length_c   1.000
_cell.angle_alpha   90.00
_cell.angle_beta   90.00
_cell.angle_gamma   90.00
#
_symmetry.space_group_name_H-M   'P 1'
#
loop_
_entity.id
_entity.type
_entity.pdbx_description
1 polymer ?
#
loop_
_entity_poly.entity_id
_entity_poly.type
_entity_poly.pdbx_seq_one_letter_code
_entity_poly.pdbx_strand_id
1 'polypeptide(L)'
;MNTSASTPKVVAITGASSGIGEATALRLAASGAKLVLGARRADRLEALARRIAQAGGEAVFLPTDVRRRNDLTALVGLACERFGRLDVLINNAGIGPISPLDELRVEDWEDMVDVNIKGVLYGIAAALPVFRAQGSGHFVTTASTAAHRTVPTMAVYAGTKVAVRTICEGLRQEAGETVRVTVVSPGFISTDFIDGIASAELRARYAASRDALGIPPDAVARAIAFAIDQPADVDINEIIVRPTAQA
;
A
#
# COMPACT_ATOMS: atom_id res chain seq x y z
N MET A 1 -6.44 35.76 -1.06
CA MET A 1 -6.79 34.34 -1.20
C MET A 1 -6.61 33.71 0.17
N ASN A 2 -7.72 33.42 0.87
CA ASN A 2 -7.67 32.75 2.19
C ASN A 2 -7.29 31.28 1.97
N THR A 3 -6.06 30.90 2.19
CA THR A 3 -5.70 29.50 2.38
C THR A 3 -6.22 29.10 3.76
N SER A 4 -7.46 28.63 3.83
CA SER A 4 -7.89 27.88 5.02
C SER A 4 -6.94 26.69 5.15
N ALA A 5 -6.15 26.66 6.20
CA ALA A 5 -5.30 25.52 6.50
C ALA A 5 -6.20 24.28 6.58
N SER A 6 -6.16 23.42 5.57
CA SER A 6 -6.94 22.18 5.58
C SER A 6 -6.50 21.35 6.78
N THR A 7 -7.47 20.82 7.54
CA THR A 7 -7.18 19.95 8.67
C THR A 7 -6.25 18.81 8.22
N PRO A 8 -5.15 18.53 8.95
CA PRO A 8 -4.23 17.45 8.61
C PRO A 8 -4.96 16.12 8.43
N LYS A 9 -4.73 15.44 7.29
CA LYS A 9 -5.33 14.13 7.03
C LYS A 9 -4.72 13.07 7.95
N VAL A 10 -5.54 12.17 8.44
CA VAL A 10 -5.11 10.98 9.20
C VAL A 10 -5.01 9.81 8.24
N VAL A 11 -3.83 9.23 8.11
CA VAL A 11 -3.51 8.19 7.13
C VAL A 11 -2.95 6.95 7.81
N ALA A 12 -3.61 5.81 7.65
CA ALA A 12 -3.07 4.51 8.05
C ALA A 12 -2.39 3.82 6.86
N ILE A 13 -1.20 3.23 7.07
CA ILE A 13 -0.39 2.61 6.02
C ILE A 13 0.01 1.21 6.45
N THR A 14 -0.38 0.18 5.69
CA THR A 14 0.13 -1.18 5.87
C THR A 14 1.42 -1.40 5.10
N GLY A 15 2.33 -2.25 5.63
CA GLY A 15 3.63 -2.46 5.01
C GLY A 15 4.54 -1.23 5.08
N ALA A 16 4.38 -0.38 6.10
CA ALA A 16 5.09 0.89 6.25
C ALA A 16 6.59 0.75 6.57
N SER A 17 7.08 -0.44 6.90
CA SER A 17 8.45 -0.65 7.42
C SER A 17 9.56 -0.64 6.37
N SER A 18 9.25 -0.50 5.08
CA SER A 18 10.23 -0.44 3.98
C SER A 18 9.61 -0.01 2.65
N GLY A 19 10.46 0.27 1.67
CA GLY A 19 10.09 0.46 0.27
C GLY A 19 9.04 1.54 0.03
N ILE A 20 8.00 1.22 -0.72
CA ILE A 20 6.94 2.16 -1.09
C ILE A 20 6.20 2.68 0.15
N GLY A 21 5.91 1.80 1.13
CA GLY A 21 5.21 2.19 2.35
C GLY A 21 5.98 3.20 3.19
N GLU A 22 7.29 2.98 3.39
CA GLU A 22 8.17 3.92 4.10
C GLU A 22 8.29 5.25 3.35
N ALA A 23 8.54 5.22 2.04
CA ALA A 23 8.64 6.42 1.22
C ALA A 23 7.33 7.24 1.24
N THR A 24 6.18 6.54 1.19
CA THR A 24 4.85 7.18 1.29
C THR A 24 4.65 7.82 2.66
N ALA A 25 5.02 7.13 3.74
CA ALA A 25 4.92 7.68 5.09
C ALA A 25 5.74 8.96 5.24
N LEU A 26 6.99 8.96 4.81
CA LEU A 26 7.86 10.15 4.87
C LEU A 26 7.31 11.31 4.05
N ARG A 27 6.81 11.04 2.85
CA ARG A 27 6.23 12.07 1.98
C ARG A 27 4.97 12.69 2.57
N LEU A 28 4.05 11.87 3.05
CA LEU A 28 2.80 12.36 3.62
C LEU A 28 3.03 13.09 4.95
N ALA A 29 3.98 12.63 5.78
CA ALA A 29 4.39 13.36 6.97
C ALA A 29 4.93 14.77 6.65
N ALA A 30 5.76 14.89 5.61
CA ALA A 30 6.28 16.17 5.15
C ALA A 30 5.18 17.12 4.63
N SER A 31 4.04 16.58 4.19
CA SER A 31 2.84 17.35 3.82
C SER A 31 1.90 17.62 5.02
N GLY A 32 2.31 17.29 6.24
CA GLY A 32 1.56 17.55 7.47
C GLY A 32 0.50 16.49 7.82
N ALA A 33 0.47 15.33 7.15
CA ALA A 33 -0.44 14.25 7.52
C ALA A 33 -0.03 13.62 8.87
N LYS A 34 -1.04 13.16 9.64
CA LYS A 34 -0.87 12.36 10.84
C LYS A 34 -0.91 10.88 10.46
N LEU A 35 0.08 10.10 10.89
CA LEU A 35 0.30 8.77 10.37
C LEU A 35 0.07 7.68 11.41
N VAL A 36 -0.51 6.58 10.97
CA VAL A 36 -0.60 5.31 11.70
C VAL A 36 0.11 4.22 10.88
N LEU A 37 1.26 3.78 11.35
CA LEU A 37 2.17 2.91 10.61
C LEU A 37 1.97 1.46 11.04
N GLY A 38 1.57 0.58 10.11
CA GLY A 38 1.38 -0.85 10.35
C GLY A 38 2.37 -1.70 9.55
N ALA A 39 3.10 -2.59 10.21
CA ALA A 39 3.91 -3.65 9.62
C ALA A 39 4.33 -4.66 10.69
N ARG A 40 4.93 -5.80 10.30
CA ARG A 40 5.37 -6.84 11.25
C ARG A 40 6.63 -6.45 12.04
N ARG A 41 7.54 -5.64 11.45
CA ARG A 41 8.85 -5.27 12.03
C ARG A 41 8.72 -4.03 12.92
N ALA A 42 8.52 -4.25 14.22
CA ALA A 42 8.30 -3.17 15.19
C ALA A 42 9.50 -2.20 15.28
N ASP A 43 10.72 -2.73 15.25
CA ASP A 43 11.96 -1.96 15.29
C ASP A 43 12.07 -0.95 14.14
N ARG A 44 11.71 -1.37 12.92
CA ARG A 44 11.70 -0.49 11.75
C ARG A 44 10.57 0.54 11.79
N LEU A 45 9.40 0.17 12.31
CA LEU A 45 8.29 1.11 12.50
C LEU A 45 8.67 2.20 13.52
N GLU A 46 9.28 1.80 14.63
CA GLU A 46 9.74 2.74 15.64
C GLU A 46 10.81 3.70 15.11
N ALA A 47 11.78 3.18 14.35
CA ALA A 47 12.79 4.01 13.70
C ALA A 47 12.17 5.00 12.71
N LEU A 48 11.18 4.56 11.90
CA LEU A 48 10.46 5.44 10.98
C LEU A 48 9.66 6.51 11.71
N ALA A 49 8.92 6.15 12.76
CA ALA A 49 8.16 7.10 13.57
C ALA A 49 9.07 8.15 14.22
N ARG A 50 10.25 7.76 14.73
CA ARG A 50 11.27 8.68 15.24
C ARG A 50 11.79 9.63 14.17
N ARG A 51 12.09 9.14 12.96
CA ARG A 51 12.52 9.99 11.82
C ARG A 51 11.46 11.03 11.45
N ILE A 52 10.18 10.62 11.42
CA ILE A 52 9.06 11.51 11.14
C ILE A 52 8.95 12.58 12.23
N ALA A 53 9.04 12.20 13.51
CA ALA A 53 8.97 13.14 14.64
C ALA A 53 10.15 14.14 14.63
N GLN A 54 11.36 13.69 14.32
CA GLN A 54 12.54 14.56 14.17
C GLN A 54 12.40 15.58 13.04
N ALA A 55 11.61 15.24 12.00
CA ALA A 55 11.28 16.16 10.91
C ALA A 55 10.05 17.06 11.21
N GLY A 56 9.51 17.01 12.43
CA GLY A 56 8.35 17.80 12.86
C GLY A 56 6.99 17.22 12.49
N GLY A 57 6.93 15.98 11.98
CA GLY A 57 5.69 15.27 11.68
C GLY A 57 5.14 14.49 12.88
N GLU A 58 3.94 13.93 12.74
CA GLU A 58 3.28 13.13 13.77
C GLU A 58 2.98 11.72 13.25
N ALA A 59 3.52 10.69 13.93
CA ALA A 59 3.29 9.30 13.58
C ALA A 59 3.21 8.41 14.83
N VAL A 60 2.26 7.49 14.82
CA VAL A 60 2.18 6.36 15.75
C VAL A 60 2.30 5.06 14.99
N PHE A 61 2.61 3.97 15.64
CA PHE A 61 2.76 2.68 14.98
C PHE A 61 2.16 1.54 15.79
N LEU A 62 1.82 0.47 15.08
CA LEU A 62 1.35 -0.78 15.65
C LEU A 62 1.95 -1.97 14.88
N PRO A 63 2.60 -2.94 15.52
CA PRO A 63 2.96 -4.20 14.87
C PRO A 63 1.70 -4.85 14.30
N THR A 64 1.69 -5.08 12.98
CA THR A 64 0.49 -5.47 12.23
C THR A 64 0.85 -6.57 11.24
N ASP A 65 0.23 -7.75 11.36
CA ASP A 65 0.24 -8.78 10.32
C ASP A 65 -1.10 -8.72 9.56
N VAL A 66 -1.04 -8.32 8.29
CA VAL A 66 -2.26 -8.16 7.48
C VAL A 66 -3.02 -9.45 7.23
N ARG A 67 -2.43 -10.63 7.51
CA ARG A 67 -3.10 -11.93 7.50
C ARG A 67 -4.08 -12.10 8.67
N ARG A 68 -4.00 -11.21 9.67
CA ARG A 68 -4.83 -11.24 10.89
C ARG A 68 -5.85 -10.11 10.85
N ARG A 69 -7.12 -10.45 10.68
CA ARG A 69 -8.20 -9.46 10.65
C ARG A 69 -8.19 -8.50 11.85
N ASN A 70 -7.93 -9.04 13.05
CA ASN A 70 -7.94 -8.24 14.28
C ASN A 70 -6.82 -7.18 14.30
N ASP A 71 -5.68 -7.47 13.67
CA ASP A 71 -4.57 -6.51 13.60
C ASP A 71 -4.97 -5.29 12.75
N LEU A 72 -5.71 -5.50 11.64
CA LEU A 72 -6.21 -4.40 10.80
C LEU A 72 -7.29 -3.59 11.54
N THR A 73 -8.18 -4.26 12.29
CA THR A 73 -9.16 -3.58 13.14
C THR A 73 -8.46 -2.73 14.20
N ALA A 74 -7.42 -3.26 14.85
CA ALA A 74 -6.63 -2.52 15.83
C ALA A 74 -5.87 -1.33 15.22
N LEU A 75 -5.30 -1.49 14.02
CA LEU A 75 -4.60 -0.40 13.31
C LEU A 75 -5.54 0.77 12.99
N VAL A 76 -6.74 0.47 12.48
CA VAL A 76 -7.78 1.47 12.21
C VAL A 76 -8.31 2.07 13.51
N GLY A 77 -8.52 1.24 14.54
CA GLY A 77 -8.93 1.69 15.88
C GLY A 77 -7.94 2.70 16.47
N LEU A 78 -6.62 2.41 16.35
CA LEU A 78 -5.56 3.32 16.82
C LEU A 78 -5.63 4.70 16.13
N ALA A 79 -5.99 4.76 14.83
CA ALA A 79 -6.18 6.04 14.13
C ALA A 79 -7.33 6.84 14.78
N CYS A 80 -8.46 6.21 15.00
CA CYS A 80 -9.63 6.85 15.61
C CYS A 80 -9.36 7.25 17.07
N GLU A 81 -8.71 6.41 17.85
CA GLU A 81 -8.36 6.69 19.24
C GLU A 81 -7.38 7.86 19.36
N ARG A 82 -6.31 7.84 18.56
CA ARG A 82 -5.22 8.80 18.68
C ARG A 82 -5.52 10.16 18.02
N PHE A 83 -6.24 10.13 16.89
CA PHE A 83 -6.46 11.31 16.05
C PHE A 83 -7.93 11.66 15.82
N GLY A 84 -8.86 10.90 16.40
CA GLY A 84 -10.29 11.13 16.33
C GLY A 84 -10.96 10.72 15.00
N ARG A 85 -10.18 10.28 13.99
CA ARG A 85 -10.67 9.94 12.65
C ARG A 85 -9.67 9.10 11.86
N LEU A 86 -10.13 8.57 10.73
CA LEU A 86 -9.27 8.05 9.68
C LEU A 86 -9.74 8.63 8.34
N ASP A 87 -8.85 9.26 7.58
CA ASP A 87 -9.19 9.83 6.26
C ASP A 87 -8.77 8.92 5.11
N VAL A 88 -7.63 8.23 5.25
CA VAL A 88 -7.08 7.37 4.21
C VAL A 88 -6.55 6.06 4.80
N LEU A 89 -6.93 4.94 4.18
CA LEU A 89 -6.26 3.66 4.41
C LEU A 89 -5.45 3.28 3.16
N ILE A 90 -4.13 3.13 3.33
CA ILE A 90 -3.23 2.65 2.27
C ILE A 90 -2.95 1.16 2.49
N ASN A 91 -3.59 0.32 1.68
CA ASN A 91 -3.33 -1.11 1.59
C ASN A 91 -2.09 -1.34 0.71
N ASN A 92 -0.90 -1.24 1.32
CA ASN A 92 0.37 -1.35 0.62
C ASN A 92 1.14 -2.63 0.95
N ALA A 93 0.86 -3.29 2.07
CA ALA A 93 1.51 -4.56 2.40
C ALA A 93 1.32 -5.58 1.26
N GLY A 94 2.41 -6.22 0.85
CA GLY A 94 2.40 -7.21 -0.22
C GLY A 94 3.70 -8.00 -0.26
N ILE A 95 3.63 -9.21 -0.82
CA ILE A 95 4.76 -10.11 -1.05
C ILE A 95 4.69 -10.68 -2.47
N GLY A 96 5.84 -11.15 -2.98
CA GLY A 96 5.92 -11.77 -4.30
C GLY A 96 7.01 -12.84 -4.38
N PRO A 97 6.89 -13.97 -3.64
CA PRO A 97 7.76 -15.13 -3.81
C PRO A 97 7.40 -15.83 -5.12
N ILE A 98 7.84 -15.24 -6.24
CA ILE A 98 7.54 -15.74 -7.58
C ILE A 98 8.37 -16.97 -7.93
N SER A 99 7.74 -17.90 -8.66
CA SER A 99 8.38 -19.12 -9.17
C SER A 99 7.61 -19.67 -10.39
N PRO A 100 8.21 -20.56 -11.21
CA PRO A 100 7.46 -21.39 -12.14
C PRO A 100 6.38 -22.19 -11.41
N LEU A 101 5.22 -22.41 -12.06
CA LEU A 101 4.13 -23.18 -11.44
C LEU A 101 4.48 -24.66 -11.18
N ASP A 102 5.33 -25.25 -12.00
CA ASP A 102 5.80 -26.62 -11.89
C ASP A 102 6.73 -26.88 -10.69
N GLU A 103 7.24 -25.82 -10.04
CA GLU A 103 7.93 -25.95 -8.75
C GLU A 103 6.97 -26.25 -7.58
N LEU A 104 5.65 -26.14 -7.78
CA LEU A 104 4.60 -26.47 -6.82
C LEU A 104 4.81 -25.86 -5.43
N ARG A 105 5.25 -24.61 -5.37
CA ARG A 105 5.50 -23.88 -4.12
C ARG A 105 4.18 -23.40 -3.49
N VAL A 106 3.37 -24.35 -3.04
CA VAL A 106 1.99 -24.10 -2.59
C VAL A 106 1.93 -23.16 -1.41
N GLU A 107 2.86 -23.28 -0.45
CA GLU A 107 2.93 -22.41 0.72
C GLU A 107 3.17 -20.92 0.32
N ASP A 108 4.00 -20.69 -0.70
CA ASP A 108 4.21 -19.34 -1.25
C ASP A 108 2.94 -18.80 -1.92
N TRP A 109 2.15 -19.67 -2.56
CA TRP A 109 0.88 -19.26 -3.16
C TRP A 109 -0.15 -18.88 -2.10
N GLU A 110 -0.26 -19.69 -1.03
CA GLU A 110 -1.13 -19.42 0.10
C GLU A 110 -0.74 -18.11 0.79
N ASP A 111 0.55 -17.91 1.07
CA ASP A 111 1.06 -16.67 1.65
C ASP A 111 0.76 -15.45 0.77
N MET A 112 0.90 -15.56 -0.56
CA MET A 112 0.53 -14.48 -1.49
C MET A 112 -0.97 -14.18 -1.45
N VAL A 113 -1.83 -15.17 -1.37
CA VAL A 113 -3.29 -14.98 -1.23
C VAL A 113 -3.61 -14.31 0.10
N ASP A 114 -3.00 -14.80 1.18
CA ASP A 114 -3.25 -14.30 2.53
C ASP A 114 -2.81 -12.86 2.71
N VAL A 115 -1.63 -12.51 2.22
CA VAL A 115 -1.11 -11.15 2.35
C VAL A 115 -1.73 -10.21 1.31
N ASN A 116 -1.68 -10.57 0.03
CA ASN A 116 -2.02 -9.63 -1.04
C ASN A 116 -3.54 -9.47 -1.24
N ILE A 117 -4.35 -10.52 -1.00
CA ILE A 117 -5.80 -10.48 -1.18
C ILE A 117 -6.51 -10.29 0.16
N LYS A 118 -6.37 -11.25 1.10
CA LYS A 118 -7.07 -11.18 2.38
C LYS A 118 -6.66 -9.95 3.18
N GLY A 119 -5.36 -9.55 3.14
CA GLY A 119 -4.90 -8.34 3.78
C GLY A 119 -5.64 -7.09 3.31
N VAL A 120 -5.90 -6.95 2.00
CA VAL A 120 -6.70 -5.85 1.44
C VAL A 120 -8.15 -5.94 1.89
N LEU A 121 -8.76 -7.14 1.83
CA LEU A 121 -10.15 -7.35 2.28
C LEU A 121 -10.33 -7.01 3.77
N TYR A 122 -9.37 -7.38 4.62
CA TYR A 122 -9.42 -7.06 6.05
C TYR A 122 -9.22 -5.55 6.29
N GLY A 123 -8.38 -4.88 5.49
CA GLY A 123 -8.27 -3.42 5.51
C GLY A 123 -9.59 -2.74 5.15
N ILE A 124 -10.25 -3.19 4.09
CA ILE A 124 -11.57 -2.70 3.69
C ILE A 124 -12.58 -2.94 4.83
N ALA A 125 -12.64 -4.15 5.37
CA ALA A 125 -13.58 -4.50 6.45
C ALA A 125 -13.37 -3.66 7.73
N ALA A 126 -12.14 -3.27 8.02
CA ALA A 126 -11.81 -2.44 9.17
C ALA A 126 -12.15 -0.95 8.96
N ALA A 127 -11.85 -0.39 7.78
CA ALA A 127 -11.95 1.06 7.55
C ALA A 127 -13.30 1.50 6.95
N LEU A 128 -13.97 0.66 6.15
CA LEU A 128 -15.23 1.05 5.50
C LEU A 128 -16.33 1.48 6.48
N PRO A 129 -16.57 0.80 7.63
CA PRO A 129 -17.53 1.27 8.62
C PRO A 129 -17.18 2.65 9.19
N VAL A 130 -15.89 2.93 9.42
CA VAL A 130 -15.41 4.24 9.90
C VAL A 130 -15.67 5.31 8.85
N PHE A 131 -15.31 5.06 7.58
CA PHE A 131 -15.55 6.00 6.49
C PHE A 131 -17.03 6.30 6.27
N ARG A 132 -17.90 5.29 6.37
CA ARG A 132 -19.35 5.48 6.28
C ARG A 132 -19.91 6.32 7.44
N ALA A 133 -19.45 6.07 8.66
CA ALA A 133 -19.85 6.85 9.84
C ALA A 133 -19.37 8.31 9.75
N GLN A 134 -18.20 8.55 9.16
CA GLN A 134 -17.64 9.89 8.93
C GLN A 134 -18.26 10.62 7.74
N GLY A 135 -18.92 9.90 6.82
CA GLY A 135 -19.39 10.43 5.53
C GLY A 135 -18.24 10.80 4.58
N SER A 136 -17.04 10.28 4.81
CA SER A 136 -15.87 10.51 3.94
C SER A 136 -14.79 9.48 4.19
N GLY A 137 -14.03 9.12 3.14
CA GLY A 137 -12.88 8.23 3.26
C GLY A 137 -12.17 8.00 1.93
N HIS A 138 -10.98 7.41 1.98
CA HIS A 138 -10.23 7.07 0.79
C HIS A 138 -9.43 5.77 0.98
N PHE A 139 -9.70 4.78 0.15
CA PHE A 139 -8.86 3.59 0.02
C PHE A 139 -7.83 3.78 -1.07
N VAL A 140 -6.55 3.58 -0.75
CA VAL A 140 -5.46 3.51 -1.73
C VAL A 140 -4.85 2.12 -1.68
N THR A 141 -4.81 1.39 -2.79
CA THR A 141 -4.32 0.01 -2.82
C THR A 141 -3.15 -0.13 -3.80
N THR A 142 -2.04 -0.67 -3.32
CA THR A 142 -0.87 -0.96 -4.15
C THR A 142 -1.07 -2.29 -4.89
N ALA A 143 -1.37 -2.20 -6.19
CA ALA A 143 -1.39 -3.34 -7.11
C ALA A 143 0.00 -3.58 -7.74
N SER A 144 0.09 -3.73 -9.04
CA SER A 144 1.33 -3.88 -9.82
C SER A 144 1.04 -3.77 -11.32
N THR A 145 2.03 -3.45 -12.13
CA THR A 145 1.95 -3.65 -13.60
C THR A 145 1.72 -5.12 -13.97
N ALA A 146 2.03 -6.07 -13.09
CA ALA A 146 1.68 -7.48 -13.26
C ALA A 146 0.16 -7.73 -13.27
N ALA A 147 -0.67 -6.81 -12.76
CA ALA A 147 -2.13 -6.86 -12.90
C ALA A 147 -2.62 -6.52 -14.31
N HIS A 148 -1.75 -6.02 -15.17
CA HIS A 148 -2.07 -5.62 -16.56
C HIS A 148 -1.41 -6.53 -17.60
N ARG A 149 -0.26 -7.11 -17.26
CA ARG A 149 0.48 -8.01 -18.13
C ARG A 149 1.20 -9.07 -17.29
N THR A 150 0.74 -10.30 -17.39
CA THR A 150 1.41 -11.45 -16.76
C THR A 150 2.62 -11.87 -17.60
N VAL A 151 3.68 -12.27 -16.91
CA VAL A 151 4.87 -12.87 -17.50
C VAL A 151 5.16 -14.22 -16.84
N PRO A 152 5.95 -15.12 -17.49
CA PRO A 152 6.36 -16.39 -16.86
C PRO A 152 6.91 -16.17 -15.44
N THR A 153 6.69 -17.12 -14.58
CA THR A 153 7.04 -17.13 -13.13
C THR A 153 6.19 -16.24 -12.22
N MET A 154 5.33 -15.38 -12.77
CA MET A 154 4.50 -14.44 -12.00
C MET A 154 3.02 -14.83 -11.93
N ALA A 155 2.61 -16.01 -12.35
CA ALA A 155 1.20 -16.35 -12.51
C ALA A 155 0.36 -16.10 -11.25
N VAL A 156 0.77 -16.63 -10.10
CA VAL A 156 0.02 -16.48 -8.85
C VAL A 156 0.11 -15.03 -8.34
N TYR A 157 1.31 -14.44 -8.33
CA TYR A 157 1.49 -13.03 -7.96
C TYR A 157 0.60 -12.10 -8.80
N ALA A 158 0.66 -12.24 -10.12
CA ALA A 158 -0.17 -11.46 -11.04
C ALA A 158 -1.66 -11.69 -10.77
N GLY A 159 -2.07 -12.93 -10.56
CA GLY A 159 -3.44 -13.28 -10.17
C GLY A 159 -3.90 -12.55 -8.92
N THR A 160 -3.05 -12.47 -7.87
CA THR A 160 -3.39 -11.70 -6.66
C THR A 160 -3.54 -10.20 -6.96
N LYS A 161 -2.71 -9.65 -7.83
CA LYS A 161 -2.75 -8.21 -8.19
C LYS A 161 -3.93 -7.87 -9.11
N VAL A 162 -4.34 -8.79 -9.99
CA VAL A 162 -5.60 -8.69 -10.75
C VAL A 162 -6.80 -8.73 -9.79
N ALA A 163 -6.80 -9.67 -8.85
CA ALA A 163 -7.88 -9.82 -7.87
C ALA A 163 -8.11 -8.52 -7.07
N VAL A 164 -7.05 -7.92 -6.50
CA VAL A 164 -7.22 -6.69 -5.71
C VAL A 164 -7.63 -5.51 -6.57
N ARG A 165 -7.18 -5.42 -7.82
CA ARG A 165 -7.64 -4.41 -8.77
C ARG A 165 -9.15 -4.52 -9.00
N THR A 166 -9.66 -5.74 -9.24
CA THR A 166 -11.09 -6.02 -9.43
C THR A 166 -11.89 -5.76 -8.14
N ILE A 167 -11.38 -6.17 -6.98
CA ILE A 167 -12.01 -5.90 -5.68
C ILE A 167 -12.14 -4.39 -5.43
N CYS A 168 -11.09 -3.61 -5.72
CA CYS A 168 -11.12 -2.16 -5.57
C CYS A 168 -12.14 -1.51 -6.52
N GLU A 169 -12.28 -1.99 -7.75
CA GLU A 169 -13.31 -1.49 -8.68
C GLU A 169 -14.72 -1.81 -8.18
N GLY A 170 -14.97 -3.02 -7.67
CA GLY A 170 -16.24 -3.36 -7.02
C GLY A 170 -16.51 -2.45 -5.81
N LEU A 171 -15.52 -2.27 -4.93
CA LEU A 171 -15.63 -1.36 -3.79
C LEU A 171 -15.97 0.07 -4.22
N ARG A 172 -15.35 0.59 -5.27
CA ARG A 172 -15.62 1.93 -5.80
C ARG A 172 -17.09 2.10 -6.20
N GLN A 173 -17.66 1.09 -6.86
CA GLN A 173 -19.07 1.11 -7.28
C GLN A 173 -20.04 1.01 -6.10
N GLU A 174 -19.68 0.26 -5.05
CA GLU A 174 -20.53 -0.01 -3.89
C GLU A 174 -20.39 1.03 -2.76
N ALA A 175 -19.24 1.70 -2.68
CA ALA A 175 -18.92 2.62 -1.58
C ALA A 175 -19.70 3.94 -1.64
N GLY A 176 -20.22 4.32 -2.81
CA GLY A 176 -21.01 5.53 -3.01
C GLY A 176 -20.14 6.79 -3.12
N GLU A 177 -20.77 7.96 -3.12
CA GLU A 177 -20.16 9.25 -3.46
C GLU A 177 -19.20 9.81 -2.38
N THR A 178 -19.18 9.22 -1.20
CA THR A 178 -18.42 9.74 -0.05
C THR A 178 -17.09 9.03 0.19
N VAL A 179 -16.83 7.90 -0.51
CA VAL A 179 -15.61 7.11 -0.34
C VAL A 179 -14.91 6.94 -1.67
N ARG A 180 -13.69 7.48 -1.76
CA ARG A 180 -12.85 7.35 -2.94
C ARG A 180 -12.06 6.05 -2.91
N VAL A 181 -11.72 5.52 -4.09
CA VAL A 181 -10.93 4.28 -4.22
C VAL A 181 -9.91 4.43 -5.33
N THR A 182 -8.64 4.38 -4.97
CA THR A 182 -7.50 4.47 -5.90
C THR A 182 -6.70 3.18 -5.91
N VAL A 183 -6.39 2.67 -7.09
CA VAL A 183 -5.39 1.62 -7.30
C VAL A 183 -4.12 2.26 -7.85
N VAL A 184 -2.97 1.94 -7.26
CA VAL A 184 -1.67 2.34 -7.79
C VAL A 184 -0.91 1.10 -8.23
N SER A 185 -0.51 1.04 -9.50
CA SER A 185 0.12 -0.11 -10.15
C SER A 185 1.59 0.19 -10.50
N PRO A 186 2.54 -0.08 -9.57
CA PRO A 186 3.97 0.13 -9.83
C PRO A 186 4.54 -0.90 -10.80
N GLY A 187 5.53 -0.47 -11.61
CA GLY A 187 6.46 -1.32 -12.32
C GLY A 187 7.68 -1.70 -11.48
N PHE A 188 8.88 -1.71 -12.09
CA PHE A 188 10.13 -1.98 -11.37
C PHE A 188 10.50 -0.82 -10.44
N ILE A 189 10.50 -1.12 -9.13
CA ILE A 189 10.86 -0.17 -8.07
C ILE A 189 12.08 -0.71 -7.32
N SER A 190 13.03 0.16 -6.99
CA SER A 190 14.24 -0.18 -6.24
C SER A 190 13.91 -0.42 -4.76
N THR A 191 13.49 -1.66 -4.45
CA THR A 191 13.11 -2.11 -3.09
C THR A 191 13.62 -3.52 -2.83
N ASP A 192 13.55 -3.96 -1.58
CA ASP A 192 13.89 -5.34 -1.13
C ASP A 192 12.79 -6.37 -1.47
N PHE A 193 11.81 -6.01 -2.31
CA PHE A 193 10.67 -6.88 -2.64
C PHE A 193 11.08 -8.24 -3.21
N ILE A 194 12.19 -8.28 -3.93
CA ILE A 194 12.73 -9.49 -4.56
C ILE A 194 13.36 -10.48 -3.57
N ASP A 195 13.64 -10.07 -2.33
CA ASP A 195 14.31 -10.92 -1.32
C ASP A 195 13.46 -12.15 -0.95
N GLY A 196 12.15 -12.09 -1.18
CA GLY A 196 11.22 -13.22 -1.01
C GLY A 196 11.32 -14.31 -2.08
N ILE A 197 12.07 -14.09 -3.19
CA ILE A 197 12.23 -15.08 -4.26
C ILE A 197 13.17 -16.20 -3.81
N ALA A 198 12.70 -17.44 -3.75
CA ALA A 198 13.46 -18.56 -3.24
C ALA A 198 14.61 -18.97 -4.19
N SER A 199 14.34 -19.10 -5.50
CA SER A 199 15.35 -19.44 -6.51
C SER A 199 16.42 -18.36 -6.60
N ALA A 200 17.69 -18.72 -6.33
CA ALA A 200 18.83 -17.80 -6.43
C ALA A 200 19.02 -17.25 -7.84
N GLU A 201 18.81 -18.07 -8.87
CA GLU A 201 18.90 -17.66 -10.27
C GLU A 201 17.81 -16.65 -10.62
N LEU A 202 16.56 -16.95 -10.26
CA LEU A 202 15.44 -16.07 -10.51
C LEU A 202 15.61 -14.73 -9.76
N ARG A 203 16.04 -14.79 -8.50
CA ARG A 203 16.33 -13.59 -7.69
C ARG A 203 17.42 -12.74 -8.33
N ALA A 204 18.52 -13.34 -8.80
CA ALA A 204 19.60 -12.63 -9.48
C ALA A 204 19.10 -11.95 -10.79
N ARG A 205 18.26 -12.63 -11.57
CA ARG A 205 17.66 -12.07 -12.78
C ARG A 205 16.78 -10.86 -12.47
N TYR A 206 15.93 -10.95 -11.45
CA TYR A 206 15.07 -9.83 -11.03
C TYR A 206 15.86 -8.70 -10.36
N ALA A 207 16.96 -9.02 -9.64
CA ALA A 207 17.88 -8.03 -9.11
C ALA A 207 18.53 -7.22 -10.25
N ALA A 208 19.05 -7.89 -11.27
CA ALA A 208 19.61 -7.22 -12.44
C ALA A 208 18.58 -6.31 -13.14
N SER A 209 17.33 -6.77 -13.28
CA SER A 209 16.25 -5.94 -13.85
C SER A 209 15.91 -4.74 -12.97
N ARG A 210 15.85 -4.93 -11.63
CA ARG A 210 15.66 -3.84 -10.67
C ARG A 210 16.78 -2.81 -10.75
N ASP A 211 18.03 -3.27 -10.81
CA ASP A 211 19.20 -2.38 -10.81
C ASP A 211 19.32 -1.62 -12.13
N ALA A 212 18.91 -2.22 -13.25
CA ALA A 212 18.93 -1.59 -14.57
C ALA A 212 17.73 -0.64 -14.81
N LEU A 213 16.55 -0.95 -14.30
CA LEU A 213 15.31 -0.28 -14.65
C LEU A 213 14.63 0.42 -13.46
N GLY A 214 14.92 -0.01 -12.22
CA GLY A 214 14.16 0.39 -11.06
C GLY A 214 14.21 1.89 -10.77
N ILE A 215 13.04 2.49 -10.59
CA ILE A 215 12.91 3.86 -10.08
C ILE A 215 12.78 3.86 -8.56
N PRO A 216 13.13 4.97 -7.87
CA PRO A 216 13.03 5.02 -6.41
C PRO A 216 11.58 4.91 -5.92
N PRO A 217 11.35 4.32 -4.73
CA PRO A 217 10.01 4.20 -4.13
C PRO A 217 9.26 5.53 -4.02
N ASP A 218 9.98 6.64 -3.88
CA ASP A 218 9.40 7.98 -3.84
C ASP A 218 8.61 8.34 -5.11
N ALA A 219 8.94 7.76 -6.27
CA ALA A 219 8.15 7.96 -7.49
C ALA A 219 6.70 7.46 -7.32
N VAL A 220 6.52 6.33 -6.64
CA VAL A 220 5.19 5.78 -6.31
C VAL A 220 4.55 6.59 -5.19
N ALA A 221 5.32 6.99 -4.19
CA ALA A 221 4.83 7.83 -3.09
C ALA A 221 4.26 9.17 -3.59
N ARG A 222 4.88 9.78 -4.62
CA ARG A 222 4.33 10.98 -5.28
C ARG A 222 2.97 10.72 -5.95
N ALA A 223 2.82 9.60 -6.61
CA ALA A 223 1.54 9.24 -7.26
C ALA A 223 0.44 8.99 -6.22
N ILE A 224 0.78 8.32 -5.10
CA ILE A 224 -0.14 8.13 -3.97
C ILE A 224 -0.54 9.48 -3.37
N ALA A 225 0.42 10.36 -3.07
CA ALA A 225 0.14 11.70 -2.55
C ALA A 225 -0.73 12.51 -3.51
N PHE A 226 -0.44 12.48 -4.80
CA PHE A 226 -1.26 13.15 -5.82
C PHE A 226 -2.74 12.70 -5.76
N ALA A 227 -3.00 11.38 -5.67
CA ALA A 227 -4.37 10.88 -5.57
C ALA A 227 -5.06 11.30 -4.27
N ILE A 228 -4.32 11.33 -3.15
CA ILE A 228 -4.84 11.73 -1.84
C ILE A 228 -5.19 13.23 -1.82
N ASP A 229 -4.39 14.06 -2.48
CA ASP A 229 -4.52 15.52 -2.46
C ASP A 229 -5.63 16.07 -3.37
N GLN A 230 -6.29 15.22 -4.17
CA GLN A 230 -7.41 15.66 -4.98
C GLN A 230 -8.59 16.13 -4.12
N PRO A 231 -9.43 17.04 -4.62
CA PRO A 231 -10.69 17.43 -4.00
C PRO A 231 -11.60 16.25 -3.71
N ALA A 232 -12.52 16.38 -2.76
CA ALA A 232 -13.37 15.27 -2.30
C ALA A 232 -14.28 14.70 -3.38
N ASP A 233 -14.64 15.50 -4.36
CA ASP A 233 -15.47 15.16 -5.53
C ASP A 233 -14.67 14.61 -6.73
N VAL A 234 -13.34 14.45 -6.58
CA VAL A 234 -12.47 13.89 -7.60
C VAL A 234 -11.90 12.56 -7.14
N ASP A 235 -12.24 11.49 -7.84
CA ASP A 235 -11.73 10.14 -7.59
C ASP A 235 -10.75 9.70 -8.69
N ILE A 236 -9.48 9.53 -8.34
CA ILE A 236 -8.46 8.97 -9.24
C ILE A 236 -8.51 7.45 -9.12
N ASN A 237 -9.13 6.79 -10.07
CA ASN A 237 -9.42 5.36 -9.95
C ASN A 237 -8.18 4.48 -10.10
N GLU A 238 -7.27 4.80 -11.03
CA GLU A 238 -6.05 4.03 -11.25
C GLU A 238 -4.90 4.89 -11.73
N ILE A 239 -3.69 4.62 -11.18
CA ILE A 239 -2.43 5.22 -11.62
C ILE A 239 -1.42 4.10 -11.90
N ILE A 240 -0.88 4.04 -13.11
CA ILE A 240 0.20 3.14 -13.47
C ILE A 240 1.51 3.93 -13.47
N VAL A 241 2.49 3.49 -12.64
CA VAL A 241 3.80 4.15 -12.51
C VAL A 241 4.89 3.20 -12.97
N ARG A 242 5.54 3.50 -14.10
CA ARG A 242 6.61 2.69 -14.67
C ARG A 242 7.89 3.49 -14.84
N PRO A 243 9.06 2.84 -14.73
CA PRO A 243 10.26 3.37 -15.37
C PRO A 243 10.01 3.62 -16.87
N THR A 244 10.53 4.72 -17.42
CA THR A 244 10.41 4.99 -18.86
C THR A 244 11.10 3.93 -19.72
N ALA A 245 12.11 3.25 -19.18
CA ALA A 245 12.84 2.16 -19.83
C ALA A 245 12.13 0.79 -19.70
N GLN A 246 11.01 0.70 -18.97
CA GLN A 246 10.23 -0.55 -18.86
C GLN A 246 9.20 -0.61 -19.98
N ALA A 247 9.37 -1.56 -20.93
CA ALA A 247 8.43 -1.84 -22.02
C ALA A 247 7.12 -2.49 -21.53
#